data_6a7c474069322d1524b58255958726c3
#
_entry.id   6a7c474069322d1524b58255958726c3
#
_cell.length_a   1.000
_cell.length_b   1.000
_cell.length_c   1.000
_cell.angle_alpha   90.00
_cell.angle_beta   90.00
_cell.angle_gamma   90.00
#
_symmetry.space_group_name_H-M   'P 1'
#
loop_
_entity.id
_entity.type
_entity.pdbx_description
1 polymer ?
#
loop_
_entity_poly.entity_id
_entity_poly.type
_entity_poly.pdbx_seq_one_letter_code
_entity_poly.pdbx_strand_id
1 'polypeptide(L)'
;NGYEHNKSREIKSLDQTRYPNRKLRKVDYQFLYKGVDLGMGIDFVSTSRGCPFRCKFCTFTNNPLGQKRPWTSRSARSVVDELKEIESRFVFVVDDNFAVDVKRVEEICDLIIAEGIDKIFAVALRLDICRHPKTLQKMYDAGFRILSIGIESAQDKTLKSMQKGFDTAKAEKAFAEIGKFNFYLHGYFIVGCLGEDEKEMMDIAPFAKRLGLDTINLSLLRTEKYSPLNDLIADNDQYHVDENQLIYSDDLSVDDLRKIRHRIRKEYYSFGKVSQIAWKIISAGILRVGYLMRLSWILFSRGLILRK
;
A
#
# COMPACT_ATOMS: atom_id res chain seq x y z
N ASN A 1 -30.41 -19.33 8.50
CA ASN A 1 -30.26 -18.45 7.36
C ASN A 1 -28.97 -18.84 6.60
N GLY A 2 -29.14 -19.77 5.63
CA GLY A 2 -28.03 -20.19 4.78
C GLY A 2 -27.79 -19.17 3.66
N TYR A 3 -26.52 -18.84 3.39
CA TYR A 3 -26.15 -18.10 2.21
C TYR A 3 -26.07 -19.08 1.02
N GLU A 4 -26.79 -18.81 -0.05
CA GLU A 4 -26.58 -19.52 -1.32
C GLU A 4 -25.40 -18.90 -2.06
N HIS A 5 -24.40 -19.68 -2.37
CA HIS A 5 -23.29 -19.28 -3.22
C HIS A 5 -23.70 -19.46 -4.69
N ASN A 6 -23.63 -18.39 -5.43
CA ASN A 6 -23.79 -18.46 -6.88
C ASN A 6 -22.68 -19.33 -7.50
N LYS A 7 -23.00 -20.06 -8.57
CA LYS A 7 -21.99 -20.79 -9.34
C LYS A 7 -20.87 -19.85 -9.78
N SER A 8 -19.63 -20.34 -9.76
CA SER A 8 -18.50 -19.61 -10.32
C SER A 8 -18.79 -19.17 -11.74
N ARG A 9 -18.64 -17.89 -12.01
CA ARG A 9 -18.73 -17.37 -13.38
C ARG A 9 -17.38 -17.49 -14.05
N GLU A 10 -17.39 -17.81 -15.32
CA GLU A 10 -16.20 -17.72 -16.16
C GLU A 10 -15.68 -16.27 -16.14
N ILE A 11 -14.38 -16.09 -15.86
CA ILE A 11 -13.76 -14.76 -15.82
C ILE A 11 -13.62 -14.29 -17.26
N LYS A 12 -14.49 -13.39 -17.68
CA LYS A 12 -14.33 -12.66 -18.94
C LYS A 12 -13.17 -11.68 -18.83
N SER A 13 -12.61 -11.25 -19.96
CA SER A 13 -11.61 -10.17 -19.97
C SER A 13 -12.10 -8.97 -19.16
N LEU A 14 -11.25 -8.40 -18.32
CA LEU A 14 -11.60 -7.20 -17.55
C LEU A 14 -11.85 -5.98 -18.44
N ASP A 15 -11.39 -5.99 -19.70
CA ASP A 15 -11.66 -4.93 -20.69
C ASP A 15 -13.14 -4.87 -21.08
N GLN A 16 -13.89 -5.96 -20.88
CA GLN A 16 -15.35 -5.96 -21.10
C GLN A 16 -16.12 -5.34 -19.92
N THR A 17 -15.42 -5.05 -18.82
CA THR A 17 -16.02 -4.42 -17.64
C THR A 17 -16.06 -2.91 -17.86
N ARG A 18 -17.25 -2.32 -17.82
CA ARG A 18 -17.38 -0.86 -17.87
C ARG A 18 -16.74 -0.26 -16.63
N TYR A 19 -15.94 0.80 -16.82
CA TYR A 19 -15.44 1.58 -15.69
C TYR A 19 -16.54 2.47 -15.11
N PRO A 20 -16.37 2.94 -13.86
CA PRO A 20 -17.39 3.72 -13.16
C PRO A 20 -17.75 5.00 -13.91
N ASN A 21 -19.03 5.27 -14.09
CA ASN A 21 -19.49 6.57 -14.56
C ASN A 21 -19.37 7.59 -13.43
N ARG A 22 -18.29 8.38 -13.45
CA ARG A 22 -17.96 9.35 -12.41
C ARG A 22 -18.93 10.53 -12.35
N LYS A 23 -19.67 10.80 -13.45
CA LYS A 23 -20.71 11.86 -13.50
C LYS A 23 -21.93 11.53 -12.61
N LEU A 24 -22.10 10.26 -12.21
CA LEU A 24 -23.16 9.86 -11.29
C LEU A 24 -22.81 10.06 -9.81
N ARG A 25 -21.61 10.52 -9.50
CA ARG A 25 -21.20 10.80 -8.13
C ARG A 25 -22.00 11.99 -7.58
N LYS A 26 -22.43 11.87 -6.32
CA LYS A 26 -23.06 12.98 -5.59
C LYS A 26 -22.03 13.91 -4.94
N VAL A 27 -20.82 13.39 -4.67
CA VAL A 27 -19.73 14.11 -4.00
C VAL A 27 -18.41 13.67 -4.63
N ASP A 28 -17.55 14.63 -4.91
CA ASP A 28 -16.19 14.37 -5.37
C ASP A 28 -15.31 13.93 -4.19
N TYR A 29 -14.41 12.99 -4.44
CA TYR A 29 -13.45 12.58 -3.43
C TYR A 29 -12.36 13.63 -3.30
N GLN A 30 -12.12 14.06 -2.06
CA GLN A 30 -11.14 15.09 -1.75
C GLN A 30 -10.25 14.63 -0.61
N PHE A 31 -9.01 15.10 -0.62
CA PHE A 31 -8.08 14.84 0.47
C PHE A 31 -8.39 15.78 1.64
N LEU A 32 -8.83 15.18 2.76
CA LEU A 32 -9.12 15.90 3.98
C LEU A 32 -7.97 15.73 4.99
N TYR A 33 -7.44 16.82 5.51
CA TYR A 33 -6.54 16.81 6.66
C TYR A 33 -7.26 17.31 7.90
N LYS A 34 -7.46 16.44 8.90
CA LYS A 34 -8.25 16.73 10.12
C LYS A 34 -9.61 17.39 9.81
N GLY A 35 -10.31 16.87 8.82
CA GLY A 35 -11.60 17.40 8.39
C GLY A 35 -11.53 18.68 7.55
N VAL A 36 -10.33 19.14 7.22
CA VAL A 36 -10.11 20.32 6.37
C VAL A 36 -9.86 19.89 4.93
N ASP A 37 -10.68 20.38 4.01
CA ASP A 37 -10.47 20.16 2.57
C ASP A 37 -9.27 20.96 2.08
N LEU A 38 -8.26 20.24 1.58
CA LEU A 38 -7.06 20.82 0.99
C LEU A 38 -7.27 21.31 -0.45
N GLY A 39 -8.43 21.09 -1.04
CA GLY A 39 -8.71 21.36 -2.46
C GLY A 39 -8.00 20.41 -3.40
N MET A 40 -7.64 19.23 -2.93
CA MET A 40 -6.98 18.18 -3.71
C MET A 40 -7.99 17.11 -4.04
N GLY A 41 -8.53 17.13 -5.26
CA GLY A 41 -9.35 16.04 -5.77
C GLY A 41 -8.55 14.76 -5.90
N ILE A 42 -9.11 13.64 -5.45
CA ILE A 42 -8.54 12.29 -5.58
C ILE A 42 -9.50 11.40 -6.33
N ASP A 43 -8.97 10.40 -7.02
CA ASP A 43 -9.77 9.36 -7.67
C ASP A 43 -9.08 8.01 -7.58
N PHE A 44 -9.79 6.96 -7.94
CA PHE A 44 -9.34 5.58 -7.85
C PHE A 44 -9.54 4.86 -9.17
N VAL A 45 -8.56 4.03 -9.54
CA VAL A 45 -8.63 3.14 -10.69
C VAL A 45 -8.20 1.74 -10.32
N SER A 46 -8.97 0.73 -10.75
CA SER A 46 -8.56 -0.68 -10.65
C SER A 46 -8.13 -1.14 -12.03
N THR A 47 -6.88 -1.56 -12.15
CA THR A 47 -6.29 -1.97 -13.43
C THR A 47 -6.09 -3.48 -13.51
N SER A 48 -6.03 -4.14 -12.36
CA SER A 48 -5.92 -5.59 -12.24
C SER A 48 -6.59 -6.10 -10.96
N ARG A 49 -6.78 -7.39 -10.85
CA ARG A 49 -7.35 -8.06 -9.67
C ARG A 49 -6.59 -9.34 -9.38
N GLY A 50 -6.43 -9.63 -8.09
CA GLY A 50 -5.72 -10.81 -7.60
C GLY A 50 -4.21 -10.60 -7.58
N CYS A 51 -3.52 -11.58 -7.01
CA CYS A 51 -2.06 -11.58 -6.89
C CYS A 51 -1.58 -13.03 -7.05
N PRO A 52 -0.56 -13.34 -7.88
CA PRO A 52 -0.10 -14.70 -8.09
C PRO A 52 0.76 -15.24 -6.94
N PHE A 53 1.18 -14.38 -6.03
CA PHE A 53 2.01 -14.75 -4.89
C PHE A 53 1.20 -15.47 -3.81
N ARG A 54 1.90 -16.18 -2.90
CA ARG A 54 1.28 -17.05 -1.89
C ARG A 54 1.66 -16.66 -0.46
N CYS A 55 1.71 -15.35 -0.17
CA CYS A 55 1.99 -14.88 1.18
C CYS A 55 0.94 -15.41 2.16
N LYS A 56 1.37 -16.10 3.21
CA LYS A 56 0.46 -16.85 4.09
C LYS A 56 -0.53 -15.98 4.88
N PHE A 57 -0.20 -14.72 5.13
CA PHE A 57 -1.06 -13.76 5.82
C PHE A 57 -2.09 -13.08 4.89
N CYS A 58 -1.98 -13.26 3.56
CA CYS A 58 -2.72 -12.48 2.58
C CYS A 58 -3.91 -13.25 2.03
N THR A 59 -5.08 -12.60 1.96
CA THR A 59 -6.33 -13.16 1.43
C THR A 59 -6.62 -12.79 -0.02
N PHE A 60 -5.85 -11.87 -0.61
CA PHE A 60 -6.08 -11.45 -2.01
C PHE A 60 -5.83 -12.54 -3.05
N THR A 61 -5.17 -13.62 -2.65
CA THR A 61 -4.91 -14.78 -3.52
C THR A 61 -6.10 -15.73 -3.60
N ASN A 62 -7.05 -15.62 -2.69
CA ASN A 62 -8.21 -16.51 -2.61
C ASN A 62 -9.52 -15.77 -2.92
N ASN A 63 -10.46 -16.48 -3.51
CA ASN A 63 -11.82 -16.00 -3.64
C ASN A 63 -12.62 -16.26 -2.34
N PRO A 64 -13.88 -15.77 -2.21
CA PRO A 64 -14.72 -16.03 -1.03
C PRO A 64 -15.05 -17.51 -0.76
N LEU A 65 -14.70 -18.42 -1.66
CA LEU A 65 -14.87 -19.87 -1.51
C LEU A 65 -13.57 -20.56 -1.08
N GLY A 66 -12.51 -19.80 -0.75
CA GLY A 66 -11.20 -20.36 -0.41
C GLY A 66 -10.37 -20.84 -1.62
N GLN A 67 -10.89 -20.71 -2.84
CA GLN A 67 -10.18 -21.12 -4.04
C GLN A 67 -9.18 -20.06 -4.48
N LYS A 68 -8.07 -20.49 -5.08
CA LYS A 68 -7.07 -19.56 -5.61
C LYS A 68 -7.69 -18.66 -6.68
N ARG A 69 -7.57 -17.36 -6.48
CA ARG A 69 -7.99 -16.36 -7.46
C ARG A 69 -6.88 -16.19 -8.51
N PRO A 70 -7.18 -16.39 -9.80
CA PRO A 70 -6.21 -16.07 -10.84
C PRO A 70 -6.00 -14.54 -10.87
N TRP A 71 -4.77 -14.12 -11.17
CA TRP A 71 -4.51 -12.73 -11.50
C TRP A 71 -5.09 -12.42 -12.89
N THR A 72 -5.80 -11.32 -13.00
CA THR A 72 -6.39 -10.82 -14.25
C THR A 72 -6.16 -9.33 -14.36
N SER A 73 -6.01 -8.81 -15.56
CA SER A 73 -5.75 -7.38 -15.79
C SER A 73 -6.56 -6.85 -16.98
N ARG A 74 -6.72 -5.55 -16.97
CA ARG A 74 -7.15 -4.78 -18.14
C ARG A 74 -5.96 -4.52 -19.05
N SER A 75 -6.20 -4.34 -20.33
CA SER A 75 -5.19 -3.88 -21.29
C SER A 75 -4.68 -2.48 -20.90
N ALA A 76 -3.46 -2.15 -21.32
CA ALA A 76 -2.89 -0.83 -21.08
C ALA A 76 -3.77 0.27 -21.69
N ARG A 77 -4.30 0.05 -22.91
CA ARG A 77 -5.21 0.99 -23.60
C ARG A 77 -6.47 1.25 -22.78
N SER A 78 -7.15 0.20 -22.29
CA SER A 78 -8.34 0.34 -21.47
C SER A 78 -8.09 1.14 -20.17
N VAL A 79 -6.93 0.95 -19.54
CA VAL A 79 -6.55 1.71 -18.35
C VAL A 79 -6.37 3.19 -18.67
N VAL A 80 -5.61 3.50 -19.75
CA VAL A 80 -5.29 4.87 -20.12
C VAL A 80 -6.54 5.63 -20.59
N ASP A 81 -7.45 4.96 -21.31
CA ASP A 81 -8.72 5.57 -21.71
C ASP A 81 -9.57 5.97 -20.48
N GLU A 82 -9.61 5.17 -19.42
CA GLU A 82 -10.25 5.57 -18.17
C GLU A 82 -9.52 6.73 -17.49
N LEU A 83 -8.18 6.74 -17.50
CA LEU A 83 -7.40 7.83 -16.88
C LEU A 83 -7.69 9.19 -17.51
N LYS A 84 -8.03 9.26 -18.80
CA LYS A 84 -8.44 10.49 -19.47
C LYS A 84 -9.76 11.05 -18.95
N GLU A 85 -10.68 10.16 -18.54
CA GLU A 85 -11.98 10.57 -17.99
C GLU A 85 -11.89 11.06 -16.54
N ILE A 86 -10.76 10.81 -15.85
CA ILE A 86 -10.56 11.25 -14.49
C ILE A 86 -10.09 12.71 -14.48
N GLU A 87 -10.85 13.60 -13.87
CA GLU A 87 -10.48 15.02 -13.73
C GLU A 87 -9.45 15.23 -12.62
N SER A 88 -9.51 14.43 -11.55
CA SER A 88 -8.60 14.54 -10.42
C SER A 88 -7.14 14.33 -10.83
N ARG A 89 -6.27 15.19 -10.32
CA ARG A 89 -4.82 15.05 -10.54
C ARG A 89 -4.22 13.87 -9.77
N PHE A 90 -4.76 13.56 -8.59
CA PHE A 90 -4.34 12.43 -7.77
C PHE A 90 -5.14 11.19 -8.09
N VAL A 91 -4.46 10.12 -8.48
CA VAL A 91 -5.08 8.82 -8.79
C VAL A 91 -4.43 7.71 -7.99
N PHE A 92 -5.23 7.01 -7.21
CA PHE A 92 -4.81 5.79 -6.53
C PHE A 92 -5.11 4.58 -7.41
N VAL A 93 -4.08 3.84 -7.78
CA VAL A 93 -4.23 2.51 -8.41
C VAL A 93 -4.47 1.51 -7.30
N VAL A 94 -5.71 0.98 -7.23
CA VAL A 94 -6.17 0.12 -6.13
C VAL A 94 -6.03 -1.38 -6.45
N ASP A 95 -4.99 -1.73 -7.16
CA ASP A 95 -4.65 -3.11 -7.48
C ASP A 95 -4.01 -3.82 -6.27
N ASP A 96 -4.24 -5.12 -6.12
CA ASP A 96 -3.60 -5.93 -5.08
C ASP A 96 -2.06 -5.99 -5.25
N ASN A 97 -1.60 -5.96 -6.50
CA ASN A 97 -0.21 -5.78 -6.88
C ASN A 97 -0.15 -5.29 -8.34
N PHE A 98 0.18 -4.03 -8.54
CA PHE A 98 0.18 -3.39 -9.86
C PHE A 98 1.21 -3.97 -10.82
N ALA A 99 2.40 -4.32 -10.32
CA ALA A 99 3.55 -4.70 -11.13
C ALA A 99 3.72 -6.22 -11.30
N VAL A 100 2.62 -6.97 -11.42
CA VAL A 100 2.68 -8.42 -11.71
C VAL A 100 3.20 -8.66 -13.14
N ASP A 101 2.71 -7.89 -14.10
CA ASP A 101 3.18 -7.90 -15.49
C ASP A 101 3.93 -6.60 -15.79
N VAL A 102 5.26 -6.72 -15.80
CA VAL A 102 6.17 -5.59 -16.00
C VAL A 102 6.03 -4.96 -17.39
N LYS A 103 5.83 -5.78 -18.43
CA LYS A 103 5.66 -5.29 -19.81
C LYS A 103 4.39 -4.44 -19.93
N ARG A 104 3.30 -4.89 -19.31
CA ARG A 104 2.05 -4.14 -19.25
C ARG A 104 2.23 -2.81 -18.50
N VAL A 105 2.98 -2.79 -17.39
CA VAL A 105 3.30 -1.55 -16.67
C VAL A 105 4.05 -0.58 -17.57
N GLU A 106 5.04 -1.06 -18.33
CA GLU A 106 5.78 -0.22 -19.29
C GLU A 106 4.88 0.33 -20.38
N GLU A 107 3.99 -0.48 -20.94
CA GLU A 107 3.00 -0.05 -21.95
C GLU A 107 2.04 1.02 -21.40
N ILE A 108 1.56 0.85 -20.15
CA ILE A 108 0.73 1.87 -19.49
C ILE A 108 1.51 3.18 -19.36
N CYS A 109 2.77 3.13 -18.91
CA CYS A 109 3.61 4.31 -18.74
C CYS A 109 3.87 5.00 -20.09
N ASP A 110 4.22 4.23 -21.12
CA ASP A 110 4.48 4.76 -22.47
C ASP A 110 3.24 5.48 -23.03
N LEU A 111 2.05 4.91 -22.85
CA LEU A 111 0.79 5.53 -23.27
C LEU A 111 0.45 6.79 -22.46
N ILE A 112 0.66 6.79 -21.13
CA ILE A 112 0.46 7.97 -20.28
C ILE A 112 1.33 9.12 -20.77
N ILE A 113 2.62 8.85 -21.04
CA ILE A 113 3.58 9.84 -21.54
C ILE A 113 3.19 10.34 -22.93
N ALA A 114 2.91 9.43 -23.86
CA ALA A 114 2.56 9.76 -25.23
C ALA A 114 1.29 10.61 -25.36
N GLU A 115 0.33 10.41 -24.45
CA GLU A 115 -0.93 11.16 -24.45
C GLU A 115 -0.90 12.38 -23.52
N GLY A 116 0.24 12.71 -22.93
CA GLY A 116 0.44 13.91 -22.11
C GLY A 116 -0.42 13.95 -20.84
N ILE A 117 -0.71 12.81 -20.24
CA ILE A 117 -1.56 12.72 -19.04
C ILE A 117 -0.77 13.20 -17.82
N ASP A 118 -1.03 14.42 -17.32
CA ASP A 118 -0.40 15.00 -16.11
C ASP A 118 -1.18 14.60 -14.85
N LYS A 119 -0.82 13.47 -14.26
CA LYS A 119 -1.38 12.99 -13.01
C LYS A 119 -0.29 12.52 -12.04
N ILE A 120 -0.66 12.41 -10.77
CA ILE A 120 0.17 11.82 -9.72
C ILE A 120 -0.45 10.48 -9.34
N PHE A 121 0.30 9.43 -9.54
CA PHE A 121 -0.16 8.08 -9.22
C PHE A 121 0.43 7.58 -7.90
N ALA A 122 -0.44 6.99 -7.07
CA ALA A 122 -0.07 6.19 -5.91
C ALA A 122 -0.41 4.72 -6.20
N VAL A 123 0.50 3.81 -5.88
CA VAL A 123 0.35 2.40 -6.27
C VAL A 123 0.92 1.46 -5.21
N ALA A 124 0.25 0.32 -5.01
CA ALA A 124 0.77 -0.77 -4.20
C ALA A 124 1.57 -1.77 -5.04
N LEU A 125 2.75 -2.11 -4.56
CA LEU A 125 3.73 -2.92 -5.26
C LEU A 125 4.35 -3.97 -4.32
N ARG A 126 4.89 -5.02 -4.94
CA ARG A 126 5.89 -5.87 -4.30
C ARG A 126 7.31 -5.42 -4.66
N LEU A 127 8.24 -5.82 -3.81
CA LEU A 127 9.67 -5.47 -3.96
C LEU A 127 10.29 -5.97 -5.28
N ASP A 128 9.68 -6.95 -5.93
CA ASP A 128 10.20 -7.55 -7.17
C ASP A 128 10.38 -6.55 -8.31
N ILE A 129 9.64 -5.43 -8.33
CA ILE A 129 9.78 -4.35 -9.33
C ILE A 129 11.18 -3.75 -9.37
N CYS A 130 11.93 -3.83 -8.27
CA CYS A 130 13.29 -3.28 -8.18
C CYS A 130 14.29 -3.98 -9.08
N ARG A 131 13.96 -5.18 -9.59
CA ARG A 131 14.76 -5.88 -10.59
C ARG A 131 14.66 -5.25 -12.00
N HIS A 132 13.77 -4.26 -12.14
CA HIS A 132 13.45 -3.61 -13.40
C HIS A 132 13.67 -2.08 -13.33
N PRO A 133 14.94 -1.61 -13.24
CA PRO A 133 15.23 -0.18 -13.07
C PRO A 133 14.73 0.68 -14.24
N LYS A 134 14.69 0.14 -15.45
CA LYS A 134 14.12 0.83 -16.62
C LYS A 134 12.60 1.06 -16.44
N THR A 135 11.89 0.09 -15.88
CA THR A 135 10.47 0.21 -15.59
C THR A 135 10.21 1.23 -14.49
N LEU A 136 11.05 1.27 -13.44
CA LEU A 136 11.00 2.29 -12.41
C LEU A 136 11.20 3.71 -13.00
N GLN A 137 12.13 3.87 -13.95
CA GLN A 137 12.31 5.15 -14.66
C GLN A 137 11.04 5.53 -15.43
N LYS A 138 10.48 4.62 -16.24
CA LYS A 138 9.24 4.87 -16.98
C LYS A 138 8.08 5.21 -16.04
N MET A 139 7.94 4.52 -14.92
CA MET A 139 6.92 4.84 -13.91
C MET A 139 7.12 6.26 -13.38
N TYR A 140 8.37 6.64 -13.06
CA TYR A 140 8.66 7.98 -12.59
C TYR A 140 8.30 9.04 -13.65
N ASP A 141 8.68 8.82 -14.91
CA ASP A 141 8.40 9.73 -16.02
C ASP A 141 6.89 9.84 -16.30
N ALA A 142 6.15 8.75 -16.14
CA ALA A 142 4.69 8.70 -16.30
C ALA A 142 3.90 9.32 -15.12
N GLY A 143 4.56 9.83 -14.08
CA GLY A 143 3.87 10.50 -12.96
C GLY A 143 3.58 9.62 -11.74
N PHE A 144 4.05 8.39 -11.69
CA PHE A 144 4.04 7.64 -10.44
C PHE A 144 4.96 8.32 -9.44
N ARG A 145 4.44 8.63 -8.25
CA ARG A 145 5.18 9.37 -7.21
C ARG A 145 5.15 8.68 -5.86
N ILE A 146 4.12 7.91 -5.57
CA ILE A 146 3.93 7.25 -4.28
C ILE A 146 3.95 5.73 -4.50
N LEU A 147 4.96 5.07 -3.94
CA LEU A 147 5.07 3.62 -3.97
C LEU A 147 4.82 3.05 -2.58
N SER A 148 3.79 2.23 -2.47
CA SER A 148 3.42 1.53 -1.24
C SER A 148 3.89 0.08 -1.34
N ILE A 149 4.84 -0.32 -0.49
CA ILE A 149 5.53 -1.61 -0.60
C ILE A 149 5.33 -2.43 0.66
N GLY A 150 4.79 -3.63 0.49
CA GLY A 150 4.67 -4.61 1.58
C GLY A 150 6.02 -5.24 1.91
N ILE A 151 6.55 -4.96 3.10
CA ILE A 151 7.81 -5.50 3.63
C ILE A 151 7.50 -6.56 4.68
N GLU A 152 6.58 -6.25 5.57
CA GLU A 152 5.92 -7.02 6.61
C GLU A 152 6.76 -7.20 7.87
N SER A 153 8.04 -7.58 7.79
CA SER A 153 8.90 -7.81 8.96
C SER A 153 10.34 -7.37 8.73
N ALA A 154 11.06 -7.10 9.81
CA ALA A 154 12.50 -6.88 9.83
C ALA A 154 13.30 -8.19 10.11
N GLN A 155 12.61 -9.35 10.18
CA GLN A 155 13.21 -10.64 10.56
C GLN A 155 13.16 -11.63 9.39
N ASP A 156 14.30 -12.20 9.02
CA ASP A 156 14.39 -13.15 7.90
C ASP A 156 13.58 -14.43 8.17
N LYS A 157 13.55 -14.90 9.45
CA LYS A 157 12.75 -16.07 9.84
C LYS A 157 11.27 -15.84 9.57
N THR A 158 10.77 -14.65 9.88
CA THR A 158 9.38 -14.25 9.66
C THR A 158 9.06 -14.08 8.18
N LEU A 159 9.92 -13.40 7.42
CA LEU A 159 9.76 -13.25 5.97
C LEU A 159 9.70 -14.61 5.26
N LYS A 160 10.53 -15.57 5.71
CA LYS A 160 10.53 -16.95 5.20
C LYS A 160 9.25 -17.70 5.57
N SER A 161 8.84 -17.66 6.84
CA SER A 161 7.63 -18.35 7.32
C SER A 161 6.36 -17.81 6.62
N MET A 162 6.31 -16.50 6.38
CA MET A 162 5.22 -15.81 5.69
C MET A 162 5.27 -15.94 4.16
N GLN A 163 6.27 -16.64 3.61
CA GLN A 163 6.47 -16.83 2.17
C GLN A 163 6.54 -15.51 1.37
N LYS A 164 7.25 -14.50 1.91
CA LYS A 164 7.41 -13.21 1.22
C LYS A 164 8.26 -13.30 -0.05
N GLY A 165 9.15 -14.29 -0.15
CA GLY A 165 10.01 -14.52 -1.30
C GLY A 165 11.29 -13.68 -1.35
N PHE A 166 11.58 -12.91 -0.31
CA PHE A 166 12.82 -12.15 -0.12
C PHE A 166 13.23 -12.15 1.36
N ASP A 167 14.47 -11.78 1.63
CA ASP A 167 15.07 -11.55 2.94
C ASP A 167 15.39 -10.06 3.15
N THR A 168 15.83 -9.70 4.34
CA THR A 168 16.16 -8.31 4.70
C THR A 168 17.28 -7.74 3.82
N ALA A 169 18.30 -8.53 3.50
CA ALA A 169 19.41 -8.10 2.65
C ALA A 169 18.94 -7.80 1.20
N LYS A 170 18.04 -8.61 0.66
CA LYS A 170 17.43 -8.35 -0.65
C LYS A 170 16.54 -7.10 -0.60
N ALA A 171 15.82 -6.88 0.52
CA ALA A 171 15.04 -5.66 0.70
C ALA A 171 15.95 -4.42 0.69
N GLU A 172 17.05 -4.42 1.44
CA GLU A 172 18.01 -3.31 1.47
C GLU A 172 18.57 -3.00 0.08
N LYS A 173 19.00 -4.02 -0.67
CA LYS A 173 19.48 -3.84 -2.06
C LYS A 173 18.40 -3.26 -2.97
N ALA A 174 17.18 -3.74 -2.85
CA ALA A 174 16.07 -3.30 -3.67
C ALA A 174 15.70 -1.84 -3.36
N PHE A 175 15.65 -1.45 -2.09
CA PHE A 175 15.39 -0.07 -1.70
C PHE A 175 16.53 0.89 -2.08
N ALA A 176 17.79 0.42 -2.11
CA ALA A 176 18.88 1.20 -2.66
C ALA A 176 18.69 1.52 -4.15
N GLU A 177 18.12 0.61 -4.95
CA GLU A 177 17.78 0.87 -6.35
C GLU A 177 16.61 1.86 -6.49
N ILE A 178 15.51 1.67 -5.72
CA ILE A 178 14.38 2.61 -5.72
C ILE A 178 14.81 4.00 -5.26
N GLY A 179 15.72 4.08 -4.29
CA GLY A 179 16.24 5.33 -3.71
C GLY A 179 16.98 6.23 -4.70
N LYS A 180 17.36 5.71 -5.89
CA LYS A 180 17.90 6.52 -6.98
C LYS A 180 16.87 7.47 -7.61
N PHE A 181 15.60 7.23 -7.33
CA PHE A 181 14.48 8.04 -7.81
C PHE A 181 13.86 8.84 -6.67
N ASN A 182 13.22 9.95 -6.99
CA ASN A 182 12.54 10.77 -5.99
C ASN A 182 11.09 10.31 -5.74
N PHE A 183 10.88 8.99 -5.54
CA PHE A 183 9.60 8.47 -5.10
C PHE A 183 9.36 8.74 -3.61
N TYR A 184 8.11 8.94 -3.24
CA TYR A 184 7.65 8.85 -1.87
C TYR A 184 7.41 7.37 -1.52
N LEU A 185 8.15 6.86 -0.55
CA LEU A 185 8.18 5.45 -0.20
C LEU A 185 7.38 5.18 1.07
N HIS A 186 6.32 4.39 0.94
CA HIS A 186 5.47 3.97 2.05
C HIS A 186 5.64 2.46 2.29
N GLY A 187 6.12 2.07 3.47
CA GLY A 187 6.33 0.67 3.85
C GLY A 187 5.19 0.11 4.69
N TYR A 188 4.71 -1.08 4.37
CA TYR A 188 3.79 -1.83 5.23
C TYR A 188 4.55 -2.84 6.06
N PHE A 189 4.25 -2.88 7.36
CA PHE A 189 4.76 -3.86 8.31
C PHE A 189 3.63 -4.44 9.14
N ILE A 190 3.85 -5.65 9.64
CA ILE A 190 2.93 -6.38 10.52
C ILE A 190 3.61 -6.52 11.89
N VAL A 191 2.89 -6.16 12.95
CA VAL A 191 3.31 -6.34 14.34
C VAL A 191 2.57 -7.54 14.91
N GLY A 192 3.29 -8.40 15.62
CA GLY A 192 2.76 -9.64 16.19
C GLY A 192 2.77 -10.80 15.19
N CYS A 193 3.75 -10.85 14.29
CA CYS A 193 3.96 -12.02 13.44
C CYS A 193 4.31 -13.25 14.31
N LEU A 194 3.87 -14.42 13.87
CA LEU A 194 4.11 -15.66 14.63
C LEU A 194 5.61 -15.88 14.84
N GLY A 195 6.01 -16.12 16.10
CA GLY A 195 7.39 -16.37 16.50
C GLY A 195 8.28 -15.13 16.62
N GLU A 196 7.72 -13.91 16.55
CA GLU A 196 8.44 -12.68 16.87
C GLU A 196 8.24 -12.27 18.33
N ASP A 197 9.35 -11.97 19.01
CA ASP A 197 9.33 -11.33 20.33
C ASP A 197 9.26 -9.79 20.21
N GLU A 198 9.14 -9.11 21.36
CA GLU A 198 9.05 -7.64 21.40
C GLU A 198 10.28 -6.97 20.79
N LYS A 199 11.49 -7.50 21.06
CA LYS A 199 12.75 -6.93 20.56
C LYS A 199 12.80 -7.01 19.03
N GLU A 200 12.44 -8.14 18.47
CA GLU A 200 12.40 -8.39 17.04
C GLU A 200 11.39 -7.48 16.34
N MET A 201 10.22 -7.24 16.95
CA MET A 201 9.25 -6.28 16.43
C MET A 201 9.76 -4.84 16.49
N MET A 202 10.50 -4.46 17.54
CA MET A 202 11.09 -3.13 17.65
C MET A 202 12.16 -2.87 16.58
N ASP A 203 12.80 -3.89 15.99
CA ASP A 203 13.73 -3.75 14.87
C ASP A 203 13.06 -3.16 13.61
N ILE A 204 11.74 -3.14 13.52
CA ILE A 204 11.01 -2.54 12.40
C ILE A 204 11.41 -1.05 12.21
N ALA A 205 11.52 -0.27 13.29
CA ALA A 205 11.82 1.15 13.18
C ALA A 205 13.22 1.42 12.61
N PRO A 206 14.31 0.84 13.14
CA PRO A 206 15.64 1.01 12.58
C PRO A 206 15.75 0.40 11.17
N PHE A 207 15.10 -0.73 10.89
CA PHE A 207 15.09 -1.33 9.56
C PHE A 207 14.41 -0.41 8.53
N ALA A 208 13.22 0.11 8.83
CA ALA A 208 12.52 1.05 7.98
C ALA A 208 13.34 2.34 7.68
N LYS A 209 14.12 2.81 8.66
CA LYS A 209 15.06 3.93 8.48
C LYS A 209 16.19 3.57 7.51
N ARG A 210 16.78 2.37 7.64
CA ARG A 210 17.82 1.88 6.71
C ARG A 210 17.32 1.72 5.28
N LEU A 211 16.05 1.28 5.12
CA LEU A 211 15.42 1.19 3.81
C LEU A 211 15.11 2.56 3.18
N GLY A 212 15.30 3.67 3.91
CA GLY A 212 15.01 5.01 3.41
C GLY A 212 13.52 5.30 3.22
N LEU A 213 12.64 4.57 3.89
CA LEU A 213 11.19 4.80 3.79
C LEU A 213 10.83 6.20 4.28
N ASP A 214 9.88 6.84 3.62
CA ASP A 214 9.33 8.14 4.07
C ASP A 214 8.31 7.92 5.19
N THR A 215 7.39 6.98 5.01
CA THR A 215 6.40 6.63 6.03
C THR A 215 6.24 5.11 6.17
N ILE A 216 5.72 4.69 7.32
CA ILE A 216 5.37 3.30 7.60
C ILE A 216 3.92 3.15 8.05
N ASN A 217 3.29 2.07 7.65
CA ASN A 217 2.05 1.56 8.24
C ASN A 217 2.39 0.33 9.08
N LEU A 218 1.79 0.25 10.25
CA LEU A 218 1.95 -0.86 11.19
C LEU A 218 0.57 -1.47 11.46
N SER A 219 0.30 -2.61 10.85
CA SER A 219 -0.90 -3.40 11.10
C SER A 219 -0.62 -4.46 12.16
N LEU A 220 -1.59 -4.78 13.02
CA LEU A 220 -1.51 -6.00 13.82
C LEU A 220 -1.82 -7.21 12.94
N LEU A 221 -1.15 -8.33 13.22
CA LEU A 221 -1.45 -9.58 12.53
C LEU A 221 -2.89 -9.98 12.80
N ARG A 222 -3.62 -10.29 11.74
CA ARG A 222 -5.00 -10.74 11.83
C ARG A 222 -5.26 -11.91 10.91
N THR A 223 -6.18 -12.74 11.30
CA THR A 223 -6.69 -13.79 10.44
C THR A 223 -7.92 -13.31 9.68
N GLU A 224 -8.14 -13.90 8.52
CA GLU A 224 -9.34 -13.69 7.72
C GLU A 224 -9.89 -15.05 7.31
N LYS A 225 -11.17 -15.14 7.04
CA LYS A 225 -11.77 -16.37 6.53
C LYS A 225 -11.00 -16.82 5.26
N TYR A 226 -10.60 -18.07 5.22
CA TYR A 226 -9.79 -18.66 4.13
C TYR A 226 -8.32 -18.18 4.05
N SER A 227 -7.81 -17.51 5.07
CA SER A 227 -6.39 -17.25 5.16
C SER A 227 -5.62 -18.53 5.45
N PRO A 228 -4.51 -18.81 4.72
CA PRO A 228 -3.62 -19.91 5.08
C PRO A 228 -2.99 -19.78 6.46
N LEU A 229 -3.11 -18.62 7.08
CA LEU A 229 -2.65 -18.35 8.45
C LEU A 229 -3.47 -19.12 9.49
N ASN A 230 -4.74 -19.43 9.19
CA ASN A 230 -5.61 -20.19 10.08
C ASN A 230 -5.04 -21.58 10.40
N ASP A 231 -4.46 -22.25 9.41
CA ASP A 231 -3.85 -23.58 9.59
C ASP A 231 -2.64 -23.49 10.52
N LEU A 232 -1.82 -22.43 10.38
CA LEU A 232 -0.64 -22.22 11.24
C LEU A 232 -1.00 -21.90 12.71
N ILE A 233 -2.16 -21.27 12.93
CA ILE A 233 -2.65 -20.98 14.27
C ILE A 233 -3.27 -22.23 14.89
N ALA A 234 -4.05 -22.98 14.11
CA ALA A 234 -4.70 -24.20 14.59
C ALA A 234 -3.68 -25.28 15.02
N ASP A 235 -2.51 -25.30 14.40
CA ASP A 235 -1.42 -26.23 14.72
C ASP A 235 -0.55 -25.77 15.92
N ASN A 236 -0.90 -24.65 16.58
CA ASN A 236 -0.04 -24.08 17.63
C ASN A 236 -0.86 -23.44 18.74
N ASP A 237 -1.02 -24.16 19.86
CA ASP A 237 -1.87 -23.82 21.00
C ASP A 237 -1.48 -22.51 21.73
N GLN A 238 -0.26 -22.00 21.50
CA GLN A 238 0.19 -20.73 22.11
C GLN A 238 -0.43 -19.49 21.46
N TYR A 239 -1.10 -19.62 20.29
CA TYR A 239 -1.71 -18.49 19.60
C TYR A 239 -3.22 -18.51 19.69
N HIS A 240 -3.79 -17.33 19.90
CA HIS A 240 -5.21 -17.11 20.06
C HIS A 240 -5.71 -16.05 19.09
N VAL A 241 -7.02 -16.03 18.85
CA VAL A 241 -7.68 -15.04 17.97
C VAL A 241 -8.77 -14.34 18.79
N ASP A 242 -8.75 -13.01 18.81
CA ASP A 242 -9.79 -12.22 19.47
C ASP A 242 -11.05 -12.05 18.60
N GLU A 243 -12.08 -11.40 19.15
CA GLU A 243 -13.35 -11.10 18.46
C GLU A 243 -13.16 -10.24 17.18
N ASN A 244 -12.08 -9.47 17.10
CA ASN A 244 -11.74 -8.62 15.95
C ASN A 244 -10.80 -9.35 14.96
N GLN A 245 -10.64 -10.66 15.10
CA GLN A 245 -9.75 -11.50 14.30
C GLN A 245 -8.26 -11.14 14.45
N LEU A 246 -7.86 -10.45 15.53
CA LEU A 246 -6.48 -10.17 15.84
C LEU A 246 -5.83 -11.39 16.49
N ILE A 247 -4.60 -11.70 16.07
CA ILE A 247 -3.81 -12.82 16.57
C ILE A 247 -2.91 -12.30 17.69
N TYR A 248 -2.87 -13.04 18.79
CA TYR A 248 -2.02 -12.78 19.93
C TYR A 248 -1.49 -14.11 20.51
N SER A 249 -0.55 -14.08 21.44
CA SER A 249 0.03 -15.27 22.05
C SER A 249 -0.12 -15.26 23.57
N ASP A 250 0.23 -16.37 24.22
CA ASP A 250 0.28 -16.45 25.68
C ASP A 250 1.21 -15.40 26.29
N ASP A 251 2.33 -15.08 25.60
CA ASP A 251 3.32 -14.11 26.07
C ASP A 251 2.96 -12.65 25.80
N LEU A 252 2.18 -12.38 24.75
CA LEU A 252 1.89 -11.03 24.26
C LEU A 252 0.40 -10.87 23.95
N SER A 253 -0.31 -10.17 24.82
CA SER A 253 -1.71 -9.81 24.58
C SER A 253 -1.88 -8.81 23.44
N VAL A 254 -3.11 -8.66 22.94
CA VAL A 254 -3.46 -7.65 21.93
C VAL A 254 -3.08 -6.22 22.40
N ASP A 255 -3.22 -5.95 23.70
CA ASP A 255 -2.86 -4.65 24.27
C ASP A 255 -1.35 -4.43 24.31
N ASP A 256 -0.57 -5.47 24.55
CA ASP A 256 0.89 -5.39 24.49
C ASP A 256 1.34 -5.15 23.05
N LEU A 257 0.75 -5.84 22.06
CA LEU A 257 1.00 -5.59 20.65
C LEU A 257 0.64 -4.15 20.23
N ARG A 258 -0.44 -3.58 20.78
CA ARG A 258 -0.81 -2.17 20.57
C ARG A 258 0.21 -1.20 21.15
N LYS A 259 0.75 -1.49 22.35
CA LYS A 259 1.81 -0.69 23.01
C LYS A 259 3.11 -0.77 22.20
N ILE A 260 3.53 -1.97 21.78
CA ILE A 260 4.71 -2.18 20.92
C ILE A 260 4.56 -1.38 19.62
N ARG A 261 3.43 -1.51 18.93
CA ARG A 261 3.13 -0.73 17.73
C ARG A 261 3.26 0.78 17.96
N HIS A 262 2.76 1.28 19.09
CA HIS A 262 2.88 2.70 19.44
C HIS A 262 4.34 3.11 19.65
N ARG A 263 5.14 2.29 20.32
CA ARG A 263 6.58 2.53 20.55
C ARG A 263 7.36 2.55 19.24
N ILE A 264 7.13 1.58 18.33
CA ILE A 264 7.73 1.56 17.00
C ILE A 264 7.41 2.86 16.24
N ARG A 265 6.15 3.31 16.28
CA ARG A 265 5.76 4.59 15.66
C ARG A 265 6.47 5.78 16.26
N LYS A 266 6.56 5.88 17.57
CA LYS A 266 7.25 6.94 18.28
C LYS A 266 8.73 6.98 17.93
N GLU A 267 9.37 5.83 17.84
CA GLU A 267 10.78 5.71 17.46
C GLU A 267 11.02 6.11 16.00
N TYR A 268 10.12 5.73 15.10
CA TYR A 268 10.26 6.04 13.68
C TYR A 268 10.01 7.51 13.38
N TYR A 269 8.92 8.10 13.90
CA TYR A 269 8.48 9.47 13.61
C TYR A 269 9.09 10.50 14.57
N SER A 270 10.41 10.69 14.48
CA SER A 270 11.08 11.81 15.14
C SER A 270 10.75 13.14 14.46
N PHE A 271 11.01 14.28 15.14
CA PHE A 271 10.84 15.61 14.55
C PHE A 271 11.60 15.77 13.23
N GLY A 272 12.87 15.32 13.18
CA GLY A 272 13.65 15.34 11.93
C GLY A 272 13.03 14.50 10.82
N LYS A 273 12.44 13.34 11.15
CA LYS A 273 11.75 12.51 10.16
C LYS A 273 10.51 13.21 9.60
N VAL A 274 9.73 13.88 10.44
CA VAL A 274 8.54 14.64 9.99
C VAL A 274 8.95 15.78 9.05
N SER A 275 10.05 16.48 9.34
CA SER A 275 10.58 17.52 8.45
C SER A 275 11.05 16.96 7.10
N GLN A 276 11.72 15.80 7.11
CA GLN A 276 12.11 15.08 5.88
C GLN A 276 10.89 14.70 5.04
N ILE A 277 9.82 14.18 5.68
CA ILE A 277 8.57 13.84 5.00
C ILE A 277 7.97 15.08 4.32
N ALA A 278 7.88 16.20 5.03
CA ALA A 278 7.35 17.45 4.49
C ALA A 278 8.16 17.91 3.26
N TRP A 279 9.49 17.88 3.35
CA TRP A 279 10.37 18.19 2.22
C TRP A 279 10.18 17.21 1.05
N LYS A 280 10.09 15.90 1.34
CA LYS A 280 9.91 14.86 0.33
C LYS A 280 8.62 15.03 -0.46
N ILE A 281 7.51 15.35 0.21
CA ILE A 281 6.21 15.58 -0.42
C ILE A 281 6.27 16.75 -1.42
N ILE A 282 7.03 17.79 -1.08
CA ILE A 282 7.23 18.96 -1.94
C ILE A 282 8.17 18.62 -3.11
N SER A 283 9.36 18.06 -2.80
CA SER A 283 10.39 17.77 -3.80
C SER A 283 9.99 16.69 -4.81
N ALA A 284 9.14 15.73 -4.40
CA ALA A 284 8.56 14.74 -5.30
C ALA A 284 7.40 15.30 -6.15
N GLY A 285 7.03 16.57 -6.02
CA GLY A 285 5.96 17.21 -6.77
C GLY A 285 4.56 16.74 -6.37
N ILE A 286 4.44 16.05 -5.22
CA ILE A 286 3.18 15.54 -4.69
C ILE A 286 2.30 16.71 -4.26
N LEU A 287 2.82 17.65 -3.48
CA LEU A 287 2.14 18.88 -3.08
C LEU A 287 2.73 20.09 -3.79
N ARG A 288 1.89 20.89 -4.44
CA ARG A 288 2.27 22.22 -4.92
C ARG A 288 2.28 23.21 -3.74
N VAL A 289 3.18 24.18 -3.78
CA VAL A 289 3.31 25.22 -2.73
C VAL A 289 1.96 25.93 -2.46
N GLY A 290 1.11 26.10 -3.48
CA GLY A 290 -0.23 26.68 -3.33
C GLY A 290 -1.15 25.93 -2.36
N TYR A 291 -1.04 24.60 -2.28
CA TYR A 291 -1.82 23.83 -1.28
C TYR A 291 -1.31 24.05 0.16
N LEU A 292 -0.02 24.24 0.34
CA LEU A 292 0.57 24.57 1.64
C LEU A 292 0.14 25.96 2.09
N MET A 293 0.12 26.93 1.18
CA MET A 293 -0.38 28.29 1.47
C MET A 293 -1.85 28.25 1.85
N ARG A 294 -2.68 27.49 1.12
CA ARG A 294 -4.10 27.30 1.44
C ARG A 294 -4.27 26.65 2.82
N LEU A 295 -3.51 25.60 3.12
CA LEU A 295 -3.53 24.92 4.41
C LEU A 295 -3.14 25.90 5.55
N SER A 296 -2.05 26.64 5.37
CA SER A 296 -1.58 27.62 6.34
C SER A 296 -2.63 28.71 6.60
N TRP A 297 -3.27 29.22 5.53
CA TRP A 297 -4.33 30.21 5.64
C TRP A 297 -5.57 29.67 6.36
N ILE A 298 -6.00 28.42 6.07
CA ILE A 298 -7.14 27.78 6.73
C ILE A 298 -6.84 27.53 8.22
N LEU A 299 -5.64 27.06 8.55
CA LEU A 299 -5.22 26.84 9.94
C LEU A 299 -5.16 28.15 10.71
N PHE A 300 -4.69 29.21 10.08
CA PHE A 300 -4.68 30.57 10.66
C PHE A 300 -6.10 31.11 10.85
N SER A 301 -6.94 31.06 9.81
CA SER A 301 -8.31 31.59 9.84
C SER A 301 -9.23 30.86 10.84
N ARG A 302 -8.98 29.56 11.07
CA ARG A 302 -9.74 28.77 12.07
C ARG A 302 -9.16 28.83 13.48
N GLY A 303 -8.12 29.64 13.72
CA GLY A 303 -7.48 29.75 15.03
C GLY A 303 -6.82 28.45 15.54
N LEU A 304 -6.59 27.47 14.68
CA LEU A 304 -6.01 26.17 15.05
C LEU A 304 -4.50 26.26 15.35
N ILE A 305 -3.84 27.33 14.92
CA ILE A 305 -2.40 27.58 15.19
C ILE A 305 -2.19 28.28 16.53
N LEU A 306 -3.21 28.97 17.09
CA LEU A 306 -3.07 29.80 18.29
C LEU A 306 -3.72 29.22 19.55
N ARG A 307 -4.29 28.03 19.50
CA ARG A 307 -4.75 27.33 20.69
C ARG A 307 -3.66 26.33 21.15
N LYS A 308 -2.83 26.80 22.07
CA LYS A 308 -2.00 25.98 22.95
C LYS A 308 -2.88 25.20 23.94
#